data_4a28fe36cc3350a0df00c88cc756e7a3
#
_entry.id   4a28fe36cc3350a0df00c88cc756e7a3
#
_cell.length_a   1.000
_cell.length_b   1.000
_cell.length_c   1.000
_cell.angle_alpha   90.00
_cell.angle_beta   90.00
_cell.angle_gamma   90.00
#
_symmetry.space_group_name_H-M   'P 1'
#
loop_
_entity.id
_entity.type
_entity.pdbx_description
1 polymer ?
#
loop_
_entity_poly.entity_id
_entity_poly.type
_entity_poly.pdbx_seq_one_letter_code
_entity_poly.pdbx_strand_id
1 'polypeptide(L)'
;MKTVEVENLVMIKGIPFPEGQRFRQIIVTGPPGSGKTTLVTKLGGWSEEGYLDLCENNWWRNRILTFRPREVHFGLPFRGHNESHAVFDSEWLDSLSDIELNRIQIPPEGEGILATDWRHKFIFDFQLPAPELIYEIRMERIKKGTHPVDQDVSLEQVQRQFAVYWELARYFHCQGMEVQVRTTFEGNPRRFTDPQ
;
A
#
# COMPACT_ATOMS: atom_id res chain seq x y z
N MET A 1 27.77 21.11 -15.88
CA MET A 1 26.33 20.72 -15.89
C MET A 1 25.95 20.45 -17.33
N LYS A 2 25.58 19.20 -17.70
CA LYS A 2 25.06 18.95 -19.05
C LYS A 2 23.61 19.43 -19.07
N THR A 3 23.32 20.42 -19.91
CA THR A 3 21.95 20.84 -20.21
C THR A 3 21.27 19.69 -20.95
N VAL A 4 20.27 19.11 -20.37
CA VAL A 4 19.42 18.14 -21.06
C VAL A 4 18.42 18.97 -21.88
N GLU A 5 18.53 18.97 -23.19
CA GLU A 5 17.49 19.50 -24.05
C GLU A 5 16.27 18.59 -23.95
N VAL A 6 15.18 19.16 -23.49
CA VAL A 6 13.89 18.47 -23.41
C VAL A 6 13.05 18.97 -24.57
N GLU A 7 12.82 18.10 -25.54
CA GLU A 7 12.15 18.49 -26.80
C GLU A 7 10.66 18.80 -26.63
N ASN A 8 9.97 18.15 -25.65
CA ASN A 8 8.55 18.34 -25.44
C ASN A 8 8.26 18.70 -23.97
N LEU A 9 7.66 19.85 -23.75
CA LEU A 9 7.24 20.34 -22.45
C LEU A 9 5.74 20.53 -22.39
N VAL A 10 5.15 20.09 -21.30
CA VAL A 10 3.76 20.39 -20.95
C VAL A 10 3.76 21.48 -19.89
N MET A 11 2.94 22.51 -20.08
CA MET A 11 2.79 23.59 -19.11
C MET A 11 1.68 23.25 -18.10
N ILE A 12 2.04 23.14 -16.84
CA ILE A 12 1.10 22.87 -15.75
C ILE A 12 1.18 24.03 -14.75
N LYS A 13 0.11 24.79 -14.66
CA LYS A 13 0.06 26.01 -13.81
C LYS A 13 1.26 26.96 -14.05
N GLY A 14 1.67 27.09 -15.31
CA GLY A 14 2.80 27.95 -15.69
C GLY A 14 4.19 27.37 -15.44
N ILE A 15 4.30 26.13 -14.97
CA ILE A 15 5.57 25.44 -14.76
C ILE A 15 5.79 24.45 -15.90
N PRO A 16 6.95 24.50 -16.60
CA PRO A 16 7.26 23.55 -17.65
C PRO A 16 7.67 22.19 -17.10
N PHE A 17 7.06 21.13 -17.62
CA PHE A 17 7.41 19.74 -17.32
C PHE A 17 7.69 18.99 -18.63
N PRO A 18 8.64 18.05 -18.65
CA PRO A 18 8.84 17.17 -19.79
C PRO A 18 7.57 16.37 -20.08
N GLU A 19 7.19 16.31 -21.36
CA GLU A 19 6.09 15.46 -21.78
C GLU A 19 6.40 14.01 -21.45
N GLY A 20 5.40 13.29 -20.87
CA GLY A 20 5.56 11.91 -20.45
C GLY A 20 6.36 11.72 -19.14
N GLN A 21 6.79 12.80 -18.48
CA GLN A 21 7.38 12.69 -17.16
C GLN A 21 6.36 12.09 -16.18
N ARG A 22 6.76 11.02 -15.52
CA ARG A 22 5.93 10.34 -14.54
C ARG A 22 6.38 10.71 -13.12
N PHE A 23 5.50 11.34 -12.38
CA PHE A 23 5.66 11.57 -10.96
C PHE A 23 4.95 10.45 -10.21
N ARG A 24 5.71 9.62 -9.50
CA ARG A 24 5.17 8.45 -8.81
C ARG A 24 5.34 8.56 -7.32
N GLN A 25 4.35 8.08 -6.60
CA GLN A 25 4.41 7.91 -5.17
C GLN A 25 4.43 6.43 -4.82
N ILE A 26 5.37 6.02 -3.98
CA ILE A 26 5.41 4.66 -3.42
C ILE A 26 4.49 4.63 -2.21
N ILE A 27 3.52 3.75 -2.25
CA ILE A 27 2.61 3.46 -1.14
C ILE A 27 3.00 2.10 -0.57
N VAL A 28 3.58 2.12 0.63
CA VAL A 28 4.00 0.90 1.32
C VAL A 28 2.87 0.42 2.20
N THR A 29 2.49 -0.83 2.03
CA THR A 29 1.42 -1.46 2.79
C THR A 29 1.74 -2.92 3.13
N GLY A 30 0.90 -3.55 3.93
CA GLY A 30 1.07 -4.94 4.36
C GLY A 30 0.49 -5.17 5.77
N PRO A 31 0.44 -6.39 6.26
CA PRO A 31 -0.11 -6.69 7.57
C PRO A 31 0.67 -6.03 8.71
N PRO A 32 0.07 -5.90 9.91
CA PRO A 32 0.79 -5.45 11.10
C PRO A 32 2.02 -6.32 11.36
N GLY A 33 3.16 -5.69 11.68
CA GLY A 33 4.42 -6.41 11.91
C GLY A 33 5.25 -6.71 10.65
N SER A 34 4.78 -6.40 9.47
CA SER A 34 5.50 -6.67 8.21
C SER A 34 6.70 -5.74 7.93
N GLY A 35 7.00 -4.77 8.79
CA GLY A 35 8.17 -3.89 8.63
C GLY A 35 7.96 -2.65 7.78
N LYS A 36 6.72 -2.27 7.49
CA LYS A 36 6.37 -1.08 6.69
C LYS A 36 7.06 0.21 7.14
N THR A 37 6.91 0.54 8.42
CA THR A 37 7.50 1.76 9.01
C THR A 37 9.01 1.81 8.82
N THR A 38 9.68 0.68 9.04
CA THR A 38 11.14 0.56 8.83
C THR A 38 11.51 0.80 7.38
N LEU A 39 10.77 0.20 6.43
CA LEU A 39 11.00 0.39 5.01
C LEU A 39 10.79 1.84 4.60
N VAL A 40 9.67 2.44 4.97
CA VAL A 40 9.36 3.83 4.63
C VAL A 40 10.41 4.79 5.16
N THR A 41 10.87 4.59 6.39
CA THR A 41 11.95 5.39 6.99
C THR A 41 13.25 5.24 6.20
N LYS A 42 13.64 4.02 5.84
CA LYS A 42 14.82 3.76 4.99
C LYS A 42 14.72 4.45 3.61
N LEU A 43 13.52 4.57 3.08
CA LEU A 43 13.26 5.25 1.80
C LEU A 43 13.13 6.79 1.93
N GLY A 44 13.36 7.35 3.12
CA GLY A 44 13.21 8.79 3.36
C GLY A 44 11.77 9.29 3.28
N GLY A 45 10.82 8.41 3.51
CA GLY A 45 9.38 8.68 3.47
C GLY A 45 8.79 9.08 4.82
N TRP A 46 7.47 9.19 4.83
CA TRP A 46 6.69 9.48 6.03
C TRP A 46 6.15 8.18 6.62
N SER A 47 6.49 7.95 7.88
CA SER A 47 6.04 6.81 8.66
C SER A 47 4.79 7.13 9.49
N GLU A 48 4.15 8.29 9.28
CA GLU A 48 2.87 8.56 9.92
C GLU A 48 1.85 7.55 9.41
N GLU A 49 1.37 6.74 10.32
CA GLU A 49 0.30 5.81 10.05
C GLU A 49 -0.93 6.59 9.58
N GLY A 50 -1.37 6.29 8.37
CA GLY A 50 -2.58 6.85 7.79
C GLY A 50 -3.45 5.72 7.27
N TYR A 51 -4.75 5.84 7.49
CA TYR A 51 -5.71 5.00 6.82
C TYR A 51 -6.03 5.58 5.45
N LEU A 52 -6.07 4.72 4.46
CA LEU A 52 -6.58 5.02 3.15
C LEU A 52 -7.86 4.21 2.96
N ASP A 53 -8.99 4.91 2.95
CA ASP A 53 -10.26 4.28 2.63
C ASP A 53 -10.38 4.15 1.11
N LEU A 54 -10.17 2.96 0.61
CA LEU A 54 -10.22 2.67 -0.82
C LEU A 54 -11.63 2.72 -1.41
N CYS A 55 -12.66 2.76 -0.58
CA CYS A 55 -14.05 2.99 -1.03
C CYS A 55 -14.45 4.46 -1.01
N GLU A 56 -13.60 5.33 -0.46
CA GLU A 56 -13.84 6.76 -0.54
C GLU A 56 -13.78 7.22 -2.01
N ASN A 57 -14.81 7.95 -2.43
CA ASN A 57 -14.85 8.45 -3.78
C ASN A 57 -13.67 9.39 -4.07
N ASN A 58 -12.94 9.09 -5.13
CA ASN A 58 -11.74 9.84 -5.52
C ASN A 58 -10.63 9.87 -4.45
N TRP A 59 -10.45 8.78 -3.67
CA TRP A 59 -9.40 8.68 -2.66
C TRP A 59 -8.01 9.06 -3.19
N TRP A 60 -7.75 8.80 -4.46
CA TRP A 60 -6.48 9.14 -5.13
C TRP A 60 -6.23 10.63 -5.29
N ARG A 61 -7.27 11.47 -5.15
CA ARG A 61 -7.14 12.93 -5.23
C ARG A 61 -6.99 13.59 -3.87
N ASN A 62 -7.56 13.02 -2.84
CA ASN A 62 -7.85 13.77 -1.62
C ASN A 62 -6.75 13.71 -0.57
N ARG A 63 -5.93 12.65 -0.51
CA ARG A 63 -5.04 12.45 0.66
C ARG A 63 -3.59 12.14 0.32
N ILE A 64 -3.25 11.85 -0.91
CA ILE A 64 -1.91 11.40 -1.29
C ILE A 64 -1.35 12.30 -2.38
N LEU A 65 -0.96 13.51 -2.01
CA LEU A 65 -0.36 14.49 -2.91
C LEU A 65 1.12 14.74 -2.58
N THR A 66 1.84 13.71 -2.19
CA THR A 66 3.28 13.81 -1.94
C THR A 66 4.03 12.86 -2.87
N PHE A 67 5.28 13.19 -3.17
CA PHE A 67 6.18 12.33 -3.93
C PHE A 67 7.04 11.44 -3.01
N ARG A 68 6.93 11.62 -1.68
CA ARG A 68 7.67 10.79 -0.74
C ARG A 68 6.97 9.45 -0.54
N PRO A 69 7.72 8.38 -0.35
CA PRO A 69 7.15 7.11 0.10
C PRO A 69 6.30 7.28 1.34
N ARG A 70 5.16 6.61 1.39
CA ARG A 70 4.22 6.71 2.49
C ARG A 70 3.76 5.34 2.94
N GLU A 71 3.74 5.15 4.24
CA GLU A 71 3.07 4.01 4.86
C GLU A 71 1.57 4.26 4.88
N VAL A 72 0.80 3.26 4.47
CA VAL A 72 -0.65 3.31 4.57
C VAL A 72 -1.21 1.98 5.07
N HIS A 73 -2.31 2.07 5.80
CA HIS A 73 -3.20 0.96 6.07
C HIS A 73 -4.44 1.14 5.23
N PHE A 74 -4.86 0.11 4.55
CA PHE A 74 -6.11 0.18 3.81
C PHE A 74 -7.30 0.06 4.77
N GLY A 75 -8.21 1.02 4.71
CA GLY A 75 -9.44 1.00 5.51
C GLY A 75 -10.41 -0.08 5.05
N LEU A 76 -10.24 -0.56 3.83
CA LEU A 76 -11.03 -1.63 3.27
C LEU A 76 -10.15 -2.78 2.77
N PRO A 77 -10.79 -3.91 2.74
CA PRO A 77 -12.19 -4.24 3.04
C PRO A 77 -12.55 -4.20 4.54
N PHE A 78 -11.88 -3.48 5.34
CA PHE A 78 -11.79 -3.49 6.81
C PHE A 78 -12.79 -2.52 7.46
N ARG A 79 -14.07 -2.75 7.36
CA ARG A 79 -15.09 -1.90 8.01
C ARG A 79 -14.90 -1.82 9.52
N GLY A 80 -15.05 -0.61 10.05
CA GLY A 80 -15.06 -0.37 11.48
C GLY A 80 -13.71 -0.17 12.13
N HIS A 81 -12.64 -0.03 11.35
CA HIS A 81 -11.29 -0.04 11.87
C HIS A 81 -10.63 1.32 12.01
N ASN A 82 -11.38 2.35 12.28
CA ASN A 82 -10.78 3.59 12.74
C ASN A 82 -10.09 3.44 14.11
N GLU A 83 -10.25 2.30 14.79
CA GLU A 83 -9.93 2.23 16.20
C GLU A 83 -8.86 1.23 16.61
N SER A 84 -8.53 0.22 15.85
CA SER A 84 -7.41 -0.66 16.21
C SER A 84 -6.99 -1.62 15.11
N HIS A 85 -5.69 -1.78 14.95
CA HIS A 85 -5.07 -2.83 14.14
C HIS A 85 -5.42 -4.26 14.61
N ALA A 86 -6.10 -4.38 15.75
CA ALA A 86 -6.36 -5.63 16.42
C ALA A 86 -7.54 -6.39 15.82
N VAL A 87 -8.40 -5.73 15.12
CA VAL A 87 -9.68 -6.34 14.75
C VAL A 87 -9.71 -6.69 13.28
N PHE A 88 -8.78 -7.46 12.86
CA PHE A 88 -9.06 -8.41 11.80
C PHE A 88 -9.86 -9.54 12.44
N ASP A 89 -11.14 -9.28 12.65
CA ASP A 89 -12.07 -10.29 13.11
C ASP A 89 -12.00 -11.49 12.16
N SER A 90 -11.84 -12.67 12.74
CA SER A 90 -11.71 -13.89 11.96
C SER A 90 -12.93 -14.16 11.10
N GLU A 91 -14.13 -13.92 11.63
CA GLU A 91 -15.39 -14.09 10.89
C GLU A 91 -15.45 -13.17 9.67
N TRP A 92 -14.92 -11.98 9.82
CA TRP A 92 -14.90 -11.00 8.75
C TRP A 92 -13.89 -11.33 7.64
N LEU A 93 -12.70 -11.81 8.01
CA LEU A 93 -11.71 -12.31 7.04
C LEU A 93 -12.26 -13.50 6.24
N ASP A 94 -13.06 -14.35 6.88
CA ASP A 94 -13.72 -15.46 6.21
C ASP A 94 -14.87 -14.99 5.29
N SER A 95 -15.42 -13.80 5.52
CA SER A 95 -16.48 -13.18 4.73
C SER A 95 -15.96 -12.28 3.58
N LEU A 96 -14.65 -12.15 3.41
CA LEU A 96 -14.05 -11.41 2.29
C LEU A 96 -14.48 -12.08 0.98
N SER A 97 -15.48 -11.48 0.38
CA SER A 97 -16.01 -11.87 -0.90
C SER A 97 -15.53 -10.93 -2.01
N ASP A 98 -15.61 -11.39 -3.25
CA ASP A 98 -15.39 -10.54 -4.43
C ASP A 98 -16.22 -9.24 -4.39
N ILE A 99 -17.36 -9.26 -3.68
CA ILE A 99 -18.23 -8.09 -3.50
C ILE A 99 -17.54 -6.99 -2.70
N GLU A 100 -16.78 -7.33 -1.66
CA GLU A 100 -16.07 -6.31 -0.86
C GLU A 100 -14.91 -5.69 -1.65
N LEU A 101 -14.19 -6.48 -2.44
CA LEU A 101 -13.15 -5.97 -3.33
C LEU A 101 -13.75 -5.07 -4.42
N ASN A 102 -14.91 -5.42 -4.96
CA ASN A 102 -15.61 -4.63 -5.99
C ASN A 102 -16.08 -3.25 -5.49
N ARG A 103 -16.06 -3.00 -4.18
CA ARG A 103 -16.35 -1.67 -3.62
C ARG A 103 -15.15 -0.74 -3.68
N ILE A 104 -13.95 -1.26 -3.89
CA ILE A 104 -12.73 -0.46 -4.02
C ILE A 104 -12.86 0.41 -5.26
N GLN A 105 -12.68 1.71 -5.07
CA GLN A 105 -12.66 2.67 -6.16
C GLN A 105 -11.31 2.62 -6.88
N ILE A 106 -11.34 2.40 -8.18
CA ILE A 106 -10.13 2.41 -9.01
C ILE A 106 -10.07 3.73 -9.80
N PRO A 107 -8.92 4.41 -9.82
CA PRO A 107 -8.77 5.61 -10.62
C PRO A 107 -9.13 5.37 -12.09
N PRO A 108 -9.95 6.23 -12.72
CA PRO A 108 -10.24 6.12 -14.15
C PRO A 108 -8.97 6.24 -14.99
N GLU A 109 -8.96 5.52 -16.11
CA GLU A 109 -7.86 5.65 -17.07
C GLU A 109 -7.87 7.01 -17.74
N GLY A 110 -6.68 7.58 -17.96
CA GLY A 110 -6.50 8.88 -18.60
C GLY A 110 -6.76 10.08 -17.70
N GLU A 111 -7.25 9.88 -16.47
CA GLU A 111 -7.37 10.96 -15.51
C GLU A 111 -6.04 11.17 -14.78
N GLY A 112 -5.48 12.36 -14.88
CA GLY A 112 -4.15 12.60 -14.36
C GLY A 112 -3.95 13.94 -13.65
N ILE A 113 -2.84 14.02 -12.94
CA ILE A 113 -2.28 15.25 -12.39
C ILE A 113 -0.80 15.34 -12.76
N LEU A 114 -0.29 16.54 -13.06
CA LEU A 114 1.11 16.75 -13.40
C LEU A 114 1.61 15.80 -14.52
N ALA A 115 0.84 15.69 -15.61
CA ALA A 115 1.11 14.83 -16.75
C ALA A 115 1.24 13.32 -16.45
N THR A 116 0.71 12.89 -15.30
CA THR A 116 0.70 11.48 -14.89
C THR A 116 -0.72 11.02 -14.68
N ASP A 117 -1.10 9.94 -15.33
CA ASP A 117 -2.35 9.24 -15.08
C ASP A 117 -2.41 8.75 -13.62
N TRP A 118 -3.54 8.91 -12.95
CA TRP A 118 -3.70 8.52 -11.55
C TRP A 118 -3.42 7.03 -11.32
N ARG A 119 -3.75 6.15 -12.26
CA ARG A 119 -3.40 4.72 -12.16
C ARG A 119 -1.92 4.49 -12.06
N HIS A 120 -1.15 5.26 -12.82
CA HIS A 120 0.31 5.16 -12.88
C HIS A 120 1.02 6.11 -11.91
N LYS A 121 0.25 6.92 -11.19
CA LYS A 121 0.78 7.82 -10.15
C LYS A 121 1.35 7.04 -8.97
N PHE A 122 0.74 5.91 -8.66
CA PHE A 122 1.07 5.11 -7.49
C PHE A 122 1.84 3.85 -7.86
N ILE A 123 2.78 3.50 -7.00
CA ILE A 123 3.41 2.18 -6.94
C ILE A 123 3.01 1.60 -5.59
N PHE A 124 2.20 0.57 -5.60
CA PHE A 124 1.82 -0.13 -4.38
C PHE A 124 2.90 -1.18 -4.05
N ASP A 125 3.64 -0.95 -2.98
CA ASP A 125 4.70 -1.84 -2.50
C ASP A 125 4.18 -2.62 -1.28
N PHE A 126 3.79 -3.86 -1.52
CA PHE A 126 3.25 -4.77 -0.51
C PHE A 126 4.38 -5.49 0.22
N GLN A 127 4.52 -5.19 1.50
CA GLN A 127 5.48 -5.85 2.39
C GLN A 127 4.84 -7.13 2.93
N LEU A 128 5.17 -8.26 2.33
CA LEU A 128 4.57 -9.57 2.62
C LEU A 128 5.66 -10.62 2.91
N PRO A 129 6.46 -10.47 3.98
CA PRO A 129 7.33 -11.55 4.46
C PRO A 129 6.48 -12.72 4.96
N ALA A 130 7.08 -13.90 5.09
CA ALA A 130 6.38 -15.09 5.54
C ALA A 130 5.59 -14.83 6.84
N PRO A 131 4.35 -15.31 6.95
CA PRO A 131 3.48 -15.08 8.12
C PRO A 131 4.14 -15.49 9.45
N GLU A 132 4.93 -16.54 9.44
CA GLU A 132 5.65 -17.04 10.61
C GLU A 132 6.65 -15.99 11.14
N LEU A 133 7.38 -15.34 10.24
CA LEU A 133 8.32 -14.26 10.60
C LEU A 133 7.59 -13.02 11.14
N ILE A 134 6.44 -12.69 10.55
CA ILE A 134 5.59 -11.60 11.06
C ILE A 134 5.12 -11.93 12.47
N TYR A 135 4.66 -13.15 12.69
CA TYR A 135 4.19 -13.62 14.00
C TYR A 135 5.30 -13.55 15.05
N GLU A 136 6.50 -14.03 14.75
CA GLU A 136 7.66 -13.94 15.64
C GLU A 136 7.96 -12.50 16.06
N ILE A 137 7.95 -11.56 15.12
CA ILE A 137 8.17 -10.13 15.42
C ILE A 137 7.07 -9.59 16.33
N ARG A 138 5.81 -9.95 16.09
CA ARG A 138 4.70 -9.51 16.93
C ARG A 138 4.82 -10.07 18.33
N MET A 139 5.22 -11.34 18.48
CA MET A 139 5.48 -11.95 19.78
C MET A 139 6.63 -11.26 20.55
N GLU A 140 7.69 -10.85 19.85
CA GLU A 140 8.75 -10.07 20.48
C GLU A 140 8.30 -8.68 20.94
N ARG A 141 7.42 -8.02 20.19
CA ARG A 141 6.84 -6.73 20.56
C ARG A 141 5.96 -6.85 21.81
N ILE A 142 5.20 -7.92 21.94
CA ILE A 142 4.42 -8.23 23.15
C ILE A 142 5.35 -8.36 24.35
N LYS A 143 6.41 -9.16 24.24
CA LYS A 143 7.40 -9.33 25.31
C LYS A 143 8.04 -8.02 25.74
N LYS A 144 8.22 -7.08 24.82
CA LYS A 144 8.75 -5.75 25.08
C LYS A 144 7.72 -4.74 25.59
N GLY A 145 6.42 -5.10 25.58
CA GLY A 145 5.32 -4.23 26.00
C GLY A 145 5.09 -3.02 25.09
N THR A 146 5.61 -3.05 23.86
CA THR A 146 5.58 -1.88 22.95
C THR A 146 4.30 -1.78 22.12
N HIS A 147 3.56 -2.87 21.96
CA HIS A 147 2.38 -2.92 21.10
C HIS A 147 1.25 -3.72 21.77
N PRO A 148 0.43 -3.07 22.62
CA PRO A 148 -0.67 -3.76 23.34
C PRO A 148 -1.66 -4.46 22.41
N VAL A 149 -1.84 -3.97 21.20
CA VAL A 149 -2.74 -4.52 20.18
C VAL A 149 -2.34 -5.91 19.68
N ASP A 150 -1.14 -6.35 19.98
CA ASP A 150 -0.66 -7.67 19.58
C ASP A 150 -0.93 -8.76 20.64
N GLN A 151 -1.53 -8.43 21.81
CA GLN A 151 -1.59 -9.33 22.98
C GLN A 151 -2.23 -10.68 22.70
N ASP A 152 -3.24 -10.74 21.85
CA ASP A 152 -4.01 -11.96 21.62
C ASP A 152 -3.86 -12.49 20.17
N VAL A 153 -2.82 -12.05 19.47
CA VAL A 153 -2.64 -12.47 18.08
C VAL A 153 -2.17 -13.92 17.98
N SER A 154 -2.83 -14.69 17.14
CA SER A 154 -2.42 -16.06 16.77
C SER A 154 -1.70 -16.09 15.42
N LEU A 155 -0.94 -17.15 15.17
CA LEU A 155 -0.33 -17.37 13.85
C LEU A 155 -1.41 -17.48 12.76
N GLU A 156 -2.52 -18.12 13.04
CA GLU A 156 -3.64 -18.26 12.11
C GLU A 156 -4.21 -16.89 11.72
N GLN A 157 -4.38 -15.97 12.66
CA GLN A 157 -4.81 -14.61 12.37
C GLN A 157 -3.80 -13.86 11.49
N VAL A 158 -2.50 -14.04 11.73
CA VAL A 158 -1.46 -13.45 10.87
C VAL A 158 -1.51 -14.02 9.46
N GLN A 159 -1.70 -15.33 9.32
CA GLN A 159 -1.86 -15.97 8.01
C GLN A 159 -3.08 -15.44 7.25
N ARG A 160 -4.20 -15.26 7.93
CA ARG A 160 -5.41 -14.66 7.34
C ARG A 160 -5.17 -13.20 6.92
N GLN A 161 -4.55 -12.40 7.78
CA GLN A 161 -4.17 -11.03 7.43
C GLN A 161 -3.26 -10.98 6.19
N PHE A 162 -2.29 -11.87 6.13
CA PHE A 162 -1.40 -12.01 4.99
C PHE A 162 -2.19 -12.32 3.71
N ALA A 163 -3.11 -13.27 3.78
CA ALA A 163 -3.95 -13.66 2.65
C ALA A 163 -4.78 -12.48 2.11
N VAL A 164 -5.34 -11.66 2.99
CA VAL A 164 -6.09 -10.45 2.61
C VAL A 164 -5.23 -9.47 1.83
N TYR A 165 -4.02 -9.17 2.33
CA TYR A 165 -3.12 -8.26 1.63
C TYR A 165 -2.62 -8.84 0.31
N TRP A 166 -2.49 -10.17 0.21
CA TRP A 166 -2.17 -10.83 -1.04
C TRP A 166 -3.28 -10.67 -2.07
N GLU A 167 -4.54 -10.88 -1.67
CA GLU A 167 -5.70 -10.68 -2.53
C GLU A 167 -5.86 -9.22 -2.96
N LEU A 168 -5.60 -8.27 -2.07
CA LEU A 168 -5.56 -6.85 -2.44
C LEU A 168 -4.48 -6.57 -3.48
N ALA A 169 -3.28 -7.12 -3.33
CA ALA A 169 -2.21 -6.95 -4.30
C ALA A 169 -2.61 -7.51 -5.67
N ARG A 170 -3.21 -8.71 -5.68
CA ARG A 170 -3.74 -9.35 -6.89
C ARG A 170 -4.83 -8.49 -7.54
N TYR A 171 -5.79 -8.02 -6.75
CA TYR A 171 -6.87 -7.17 -7.24
C TYR A 171 -6.35 -5.89 -7.90
N PHE A 172 -5.48 -5.15 -7.24
CA PHE A 172 -4.88 -3.94 -7.82
C PHE A 172 -4.11 -4.24 -9.10
N HIS A 173 -3.35 -5.34 -9.12
CA HIS A 173 -2.64 -5.75 -10.32
C HIS A 173 -3.60 -6.02 -11.48
N CYS A 174 -4.69 -6.77 -11.24
CA CYS A 174 -5.72 -7.05 -12.25
C CYS A 174 -6.44 -5.79 -12.74
N GLN A 175 -6.52 -4.75 -11.90
CA GLN A 175 -7.08 -3.45 -12.28
C GLN A 175 -6.06 -2.54 -13.02
N GLY A 176 -4.88 -3.05 -13.36
CA GLY A 176 -3.85 -2.30 -14.11
C GLY A 176 -3.05 -1.31 -13.25
N MET A 177 -3.14 -1.40 -11.92
CA MET A 177 -2.27 -0.63 -11.03
C MET A 177 -0.87 -1.22 -11.00
N GLU A 178 0.15 -0.41 -10.72
CA GLU A 178 1.51 -0.90 -10.55
C GLU A 178 1.70 -1.44 -9.14
N VAL A 179 1.90 -2.76 -9.07
CA VAL A 179 2.04 -3.49 -7.80
C VAL A 179 3.41 -4.15 -7.73
N GLN A 180 4.06 -4.00 -6.59
CA GLN A 180 5.30 -4.67 -6.21
C GLN A 180 5.09 -5.42 -4.90
N VAL A 181 5.82 -6.50 -4.73
CA VAL A 181 5.78 -7.33 -3.51
C VAL A 181 7.19 -7.56 -2.99
N ARG A 182 7.34 -7.48 -1.68
CA ARG A 182 8.55 -7.88 -0.95
C ARG A 182 8.23 -9.05 -0.05
N THR A 183 8.87 -10.17 -0.29
CA THR A 183 8.67 -11.42 0.48
C THR A 183 9.66 -11.56 1.64
N THR A 184 10.53 -10.59 1.83
CA THR A 184 11.47 -10.52 2.97
C THR A 184 11.59 -9.09 3.47
N PHE A 185 11.97 -8.90 4.73
CA PHE A 185 12.08 -7.56 5.35
C PHE A 185 13.11 -6.64 4.67
N GLU A 186 14.16 -7.20 4.11
CA GLU A 186 15.26 -6.47 3.47
C GLU A 186 15.37 -6.74 1.97
N GLY A 187 14.42 -7.49 1.42
CA GLY A 187 14.42 -7.88 0.02
C GLY A 187 14.13 -6.73 -0.94
N ASN A 188 14.64 -6.85 -2.15
CA ASN A 188 14.25 -5.97 -3.24
C ASN A 188 12.80 -6.23 -3.64
N PRO A 189 12.06 -5.19 -4.05
CA PRO A 189 10.72 -5.36 -4.55
C PRO A 189 10.76 -6.17 -5.85
N ARG A 190 9.79 -7.04 -6.01
CA ARG A 190 9.54 -7.75 -7.26
C ARG A 190 8.21 -7.28 -7.81
N ARG A 191 8.13 -7.11 -9.12
CA ARG A 191 6.84 -6.83 -9.76
C ARG A 191 5.90 -7.99 -9.46
N PHE A 192 4.68 -7.66 -9.06
CA PHE A 192 3.68 -8.70 -8.83
C PHE A 192 3.40 -9.43 -10.15
N THR A 193 3.45 -10.75 -10.09
CA THR A 193 3.02 -11.64 -11.16
C THR A 193 2.06 -12.63 -10.53
N ASP A 194 0.87 -12.76 -11.08
CA ASP A 194 -0.10 -13.74 -10.59
C ASP A 194 0.52 -15.15 -10.72
N PRO A 195 0.66 -15.91 -9.66
CA PRO A 195 1.02 -17.32 -9.81
C PRO A 195 -0.06 -18.02 -10.61
N GLN A 196 0.30 -18.53 -11.76
CA GLN A 196 -0.55 -19.38 -12.61
C GLN A 196 -0.94 -20.66 -11.87
#